data_ac4e9e89108df8e51e3a878d7121c079
#
_entry.id   ac4e9e89108df8e51e3a878d7121c079
#
_cell.length_a   1.000
_cell.length_b   1.000
_cell.length_c   1.000
_cell.angle_alpha   90.00
_cell.angle_beta   90.00
_cell.angle_gamma   90.00
#
_symmetry.space_group_name_H-M   'P 1'
#
loop_
_entity.id
_entity.type
_entity.pdbx_description
1 polymer ?
#
loop_
_entity_poly.entity_id
_entity_poly.type
_entity_poly.pdbx_seq_one_letter_code
_entity_poly.pdbx_strand_id
1 'polypeptide(L)'
;EQLRAVTAQSNEALADVRRIVAATRALSPVEELEEARALLEVARIDADIASEGEPPSGPRSAAAAHVIREGVTNAILHAHPSWVRIRLSPDGVTVTNDGYSAAYAASSAGSGSGLAGLSDLVGDEGTLTWGASGSTWTLALAFEATPDAHSS
;
A
#
# COMPACT_ATOMS: atom_id res chain seq x y z
N GLU A 1 30.81 -2.09 6.47
CA GLU A 1 30.51 -2.64 5.14
C GLU A 1 29.75 -3.92 5.24
N GLN A 2 30.33 -4.90 5.91
CA GLN A 2 29.65 -6.19 6.09
C GLN A 2 28.36 -6.06 6.88
N LEU A 3 28.35 -5.16 7.85
CA LEU A 3 27.14 -4.93 8.64
C LEU A 3 26.01 -4.41 7.74
N ARG A 4 26.35 -3.52 6.81
CA ARG A 4 25.34 -2.99 5.90
C ARG A 4 24.80 -4.09 4.98
N ALA A 5 25.69 -4.94 4.48
CA ALA A 5 25.26 -6.03 3.60
C ALA A 5 24.36 -7.02 4.34
N VAL A 6 24.70 -7.35 5.58
CA VAL A 6 23.90 -8.27 6.39
C VAL A 6 22.52 -7.66 6.66
N THR A 7 22.49 -6.37 6.98
CA THR A 7 21.20 -5.70 7.23
C THR A 7 20.31 -5.72 6.00
N ALA A 8 20.89 -5.45 4.83
CA ALA A 8 20.13 -5.46 3.59
C ALA A 8 19.57 -6.85 3.32
N GLN A 9 20.36 -7.88 3.51
CA GLN A 9 19.91 -9.25 3.31
C GLN A 9 18.83 -9.64 4.29
N SER A 10 18.93 -9.19 5.53
CA SER A 10 17.90 -9.47 6.54
C SER A 10 16.59 -8.84 6.15
N ASN A 11 16.63 -7.61 5.63
CA ASN A 11 15.42 -6.92 5.20
C ASN A 11 14.77 -7.62 4.03
N GLU A 12 15.57 -8.10 3.08
CA GLU A 12 15.05 -8.86 1.95
C GLU A 12 14.42 -10.17 2.39
N ALA A 13 15.07 -10.87 3.31
CA ALA A 13 14.54 -12.11 3.83
C ALA A 13 13.21 -11.91 4.53
N LEU A 14 13.09 -10.83 5.31
CA LEU A 14 11.83 -10.52 5.98
C LEU A 14 10.74 -10.20 4.96
N ALA A 15 11.07 -9.48 3.90
CA ALA A 15 10.11 -9.18 2.85
C ALA A 15 9.64 -10.46 2.16
N ASP A 16 10.57 -11.39 1.91
CA ASP A 16 10.23 -12.65 1.28
C ASP A 16 9.33 -13.49 2.16
N VAL A 17 9.64 -13.56 3.45
CA VAL A 17 8.82 -14.30 4.41
C VAL A 17 7.41 -13.72 4.45
N ARG A 18 7.30 -12.40 4.48
CA ARG A 18 6.00 -11.75 4.47
C ARG A 18 5.20 -12.09 3.22
N ARG A 19 5.87 -12.14 2.08
CA ARG A 19 5.23 -12.51 0.84
C ARG A 19 4.70 -13.94 0.88
N ILE A 20 5.49 -14.86 1.40
CA ILE A 20 5.09 -16.26 1.51
C ILE A 20 3.89 -16.40 2.44
N VAL A 21 3.94 -15.74 3.58
CA VAL A 21 2.82 -15.77 4.53
C VAL A 21 1.57 -15.16 3.90
N ALA A 22 1.73 -14.05 3.19
CA ALA A 22 0.62 -13.41 2.53
C ALA A 22 0.01 -14.29 1.44
N ALA A 23 0.84 -15.07 0.75
CA ALA A 23 0.36 -15.96 -0.30
C ALA A 23 -0.44 -17.13 0.27
N THR A 24 -0.13 -17.54 1.50
CA THR A 24 -0.82 -18.68 2.12
C THR A 24 -2.02 -18.25 2.96
N ARG A 25 -2.14 -16.97 3.26
CA ARG A 25 -3.26 -16.42 4.02
C ARG A 25 -4.15 -15.61 3.09
N ALA A 26 -5.45 -15.77 3.26
CA ALA A 26 -6.37 -14.87 2.56
C ALA A 26 -6.16 -13.47 3.12
N LEU A 27 -5.83 -12.53 2.25
CA LEU A 27 -5.62 -11.15 2.64
C LEU A 27 -6.94 -10.41 2.72
N SER A 28 -7.13 -9.68 3.81
CA SER A 28 -8.33 -8.89 4.03
C SER A 28 -7.94 -7.42 4.12
N PRO A 29 -8.56 -6.54 3.33
CA PRO A 29 -8.27 -5.11 3.45
C PRO A 29 -8.61 -4.57 4.82
N VAL A 30 -9.64 -5.10 5.47
CA VAL A 30 -10.00 -4.65 6.81
C VAL A 30 -8.90 -4.98 7.81
N GLU A 31 -8.35 -6.19 7.72
CA GLU A 31 -7.24 -6.58 8.58
C GLU A 31 -6.00 -5.72 8.31
N GLU A 32 -5.75 -5.41 7.04
CA GLU A 32 -4.63 -4.54 6.70
C GLU A 32 -4.81 -3.13 7.25
N LEU A 33 -6.04 -2.64 7.30
CA LEU A 33 -6.30 -1.34 7.94
C LEU A 33 -5.94 -1.37 9.41
N GLU A 34 -6.25 -2.47 10.09
CA GLU A 34 -5.94 -2.61 11.51
C GLU A 34 -4.43 -2.69 11.74
N GLU A 35 -3.74 -3.45 10.91
CA GLU A 35 -2.29 -3.55 11.00
C GLU A 35 -1.63 -2.20 10.68
N ALA A 36 -2.16 -1.49 9.70
CA ALA A 36 -1.65 -0.17 9.34
C ALA A 36 -1.81 0.79 10.52
N ARG A 37 -2.98 0.76 11.16
CA ARG A 37 -3.23 1.63 12.32
C ARG A 37 -2.22 1.36 13.42
N ALA A 38 -1.99 0.10 13.72
CA ALA A 38 -1.04 -0.28 14.77
C ALA A 38 0.38 0.16 14.41
N LEU A 39 0.78 -0.05 13.17
CA LEU A 39 2.12 0.31 12.73
C LEU A 39 2.34 1.82 12.75
N LEU A 40 1.36 2.58 12.30
CA LEU A 40 1.46 4.04 12.29
C LEU A 40 1.50 4.59 13.71
N GLU A 41 0.77 3.95 14.63
CA GLU A 41 0.81 4.35 16.02
C GLU A 41 2.20 4.16 16.61
N VAL A 42 2.80 3.01 16.35
CA VAL A 42 4.17 2.76 16.82
C VAL A 42 5.15 3.76 16.22
N ALA A 43 4.95 4.10 14.96
CA ALA A 43 5.82 5.06 14.28
C ALA A 43 5.50 6.52 14.65
N ARG A 44 4.45 6.75 15.46
CA ARG A 44 4.02 8.08 15.86
C ARG A 44 3.60 8.95 14.69
N ILE A 45 2.89 8.32 13.77
CA ILE A 45 2.33 8.98 12.60
C ILE A 45 0.82 8.99 12.76
N ASP A 46 0.19 10.13 12.54
CA ASP A 46 -1.26 10.21 12.65
C ASP A 46 -1.91 9.37 11.57
N ALA A 47 -2.82 8.51 11.96
CA ALA A 47 -3.52 7.64 11.04
C ALA A 47 -4.95 8.13 10.86
N ASP A 48 -5.30 8.49 9.62
CA ASP A 48 -6.64 8.93 9.27
C ASP A 48 -7.23 7.85 8.36
N ILE A 49 -7.89 6.88 8.96
CA ILE A 49 -8.33 5.69 8.26
C ILE A 49 -9.85 5.62 8.27
N ALA A 50 -10.44 5.49 7.10
CA ALA A 50 -11.89 5.36 6.97
C ALA A 50 -12.23 4.31 5.93
N SER A 51 -13.32 3.59 6.18
CA SER A 51 -13.85 2.59 5.28
C SER A 51 -15.32 2.89 5.07
N GLU A 52 -15.74 2.95 3.81
CA GLU A 52 -17.13 3.24 3.48
C GLU A 52 -17.73 2.08 2.71
N GLY A 53 -18.95 1.72 3.06
CA GLY A 53 -19.66 0.64 2.38
C GLY A 53 -19.03 -0.70 2.64
N GLU A 54 -19.37 -1.66 1.79
CA GLU A 54 -18.83 -2.99 1.91
C GLU A 54 -17.41 -3.07 1.38
N PRO A 55 -16.49 -3.72 2.10
CA PRO A 55 -15.14 -3.87 1.59
C PRO A 55 -15.13 -4.70 0.30
N PRO A 56 -14.15 -4.50 -0.56
CA PRO A 56 -14.03 -5.34 -1.74
C PRO A 56 -13.90 -6.81 -1.39
N SER A 57 -14.40 -7.67 -2.24
CA SER A 57 -14.35 -9.11 -2.03
C SER A 57 -13.69 -9.81 -3.21
N GLY A 58 -13.37 -11.09 -3.04
CA GLY A 58 -12.73 -11.87 -4.08
C GLY A 58 -11.33 -11.38 -4.40
N PRO A 59 -10.94 -11.40 -5.68
CA PRO A 59 -9.60 -10.91 -6.07
C PRO A 59 -9.37 -9.46 -5.72
N ARG A 60 -10.43 -8.65 -5.71
CA ARG A 60 -10.31 -7.24 -5.35
C ARG A 60 -9.92 -7.06 -3.89
N SER A 61 -10.33 -7.98 -3.03
CA SER A 61 -9.97 -7.96 -1.62
C SER A 61 -8.46 -8.02 -1.45
N ALA A 62 -7.82 -8.98 -2.12
CA ALA A 62 -6.37 -9.14 -2.03
C ALA A 62 -5.65 -7.94 -2.62
N ALA A 63 -6.13 -7.43 -3.76
CA ALA A 63 -5.52 -6.26 -4.39
C ALA A 63 -5.58 -5.05 -3.47
N ALA A 64 -6.73 -4.80 -2.87
CA ALA A 64 -6.88 -3.67 -1.95
C ALA A 64 -5.98 -3.81 -0.74
N ALA A 65 -5.89 -5.01 -0.17
CA ALA A 65 -5.02 -5.26 0.98
C ALA A 65 -3.56 -4.98 0.64
N HIS A 66 -3.11 -5.40 -0.53
CA HIS A 66 -1.73 -5.15 -0.94
C HIS A 66 -1.46 -3.67 -1.17
N VAL A 67 -2.44 -2.93 -1.71
CA VAL A 67 -2.27 -1.48 -1.90
C VAL A 67 -2.12 -0.79 -0.54
N ILE A 68 -2.92 -1.18 0.43
CA ILE A 68 -2.82 -0.59 1.76
C ILE A 68 -1.42 -0.85 2.35
N ARG A 69 -0.98 -2.09 2.27
CA ARG A 69 0.33 -2.44 2.82
C ARG A 69 1.46 -1.70 2.13
N GLU A 70 1.42 -1.67 0.80
CA GLU A 70 2.47 -1.02 0.03
C GLU A 70 2.48 0.48 0.27
N GLY A 71 1.30 1.10 0.31
CA GLY A 71 1.21 2.53 0.53
C GLY A 71 1.75 2.95 1.89
N VAL A 72 1.41 2.20 2.93
CA VAL A 72 1.90 2.49 4.28
C VAL A 72 3.41 2.26 4.37
N THR A 73 3.88 1.16 3.79
CA THR A 73 5.31 0.86 3.79
C THR A 73 6.09 1.94 3.06
N ASN A 74 5.60 2.38 1.91
CA ASN A 74 6.26 3.43 1.14
C ASN A 74 6.31 4.73 1.93
N ALA A 75 5.23 5.08 2.61
CA ALA A 75 5.20 6.30 3.41
C ALA A 75 6.28 6.26 4.49
N ILE A 76 6.39 5.14 5.19
CA ILE A 76 7.34 5.01 6.29
C ILE A 76 8.79 4.98 5.78
N LEU A 77 9.04 4.27 4.68
CA LEU A 77 10.40 4.08 4.18
C LEU A 77 10.91 5.22 3.31
N HIS A 78 10.02 5.88 2.57
CA HIS A 78 10.43 6.81 1.53
C HIS A 78 9.94 8.24 1.73
N ALA A 79 9.39 8.54 2.89
CA ALA A 79 8.92 9.88 3.21
C ALA A 79 9.16 10.14 4.68
N HIS A 80 8.84 11.36 5.11
CA HIS A 80 8.85 11.73 6.54
C HIS A 80 7.45 12.18 6.90
N PRO A 81 6.48 11.25 6.92
CA PRO A 81 5.10 11.66 7.09
C PRO A 81 4.78 12.04 8.51
N SER A 82 3.91 13.04 8.67
CA SER A 82 3.29 13.29 9.95
C SER A 82 1.89 12.68 10.00
N TRP A 83 1.33 12.37 8.84
CA TRP A 83 0.04 11.70 8.77
C TRP A 83 -0.02 10.78 7.54
N VAL A 84 -0.85 9.75 7.66
CA VAL A 84 -1.18 8.88 6.54
C VAL A 84 -2.70 8.75 6.52
N ARG A 85 -3.27 8.94 5.34
CA ARG A 85 -4.72 8.83 5.16
C ARG A 85 -5.03 7.64 4.27
N ILE A 86 -5.94 6.80 4.73
CA ILE A 86 -6.37 5.64 3.96
C ILE A 86 -7.89 5.68 3.81
N ARG A 87 -8.36 5.54 2.58
CA ARG A 87 -9.79 5.48 2.29
C ARG A 87 -10.08 4.22 1.50
N LEU A 88 -10.93 3.39 2.07
CA LEU A 88 -11.32 2.11 1.46
C LEU A 88 -12.82 2.17 1.13
N SER A 89 -13.17 1.72 -0.06
CA SER A 89 -14.57 1.64 -0.48
C SER A 89 -14.71 0.46 -1.44
N PRO A 90 -15.96 0.10 -1.81
CA PRO A 90 -16.14 -0.97 -2.80
C PRO A 90 -15.48 -0.63 -4.14
N ASP A 91 -15.27 0.65 -4.42
CA ASP A 91 -14.74 1.09 -5.71
C ASP A 91 -13.22 1.19 -5.74
N GLY A 92 -12.57 1.09 -4.62
CA GLY A 92 -11.12 1.17 -4.60
C GLY A 92 -10.56 1.56 -3.25
N VAL A 93 -9.28 1.91 -3.28
CA VAL A 93 -8.59 2.33 -2.07
C VAL A 93 -7.55 3.38 -2.43
N THR A 94 -7.37 4.36 -1.54
CA THR A 94 -6.32 5.35 -1.67
C THR A 94 -5.51 5.41 -0.39
N VAL A 95 -4.20 5.59 -0.55
CA VAL A 95 -3.28 5.81 0.57
C VAL A 95 -2.51 7.08 0.25
N THR A 96 -2.65 8.09 1.09
CA THR A 96 -2.01 9.39 0.89
C THR A 96 -1.21 9.73 2.13
N ASN A 97 -0.05 10.33 1.94
CA ASN A 97 0.77 10.79 3.05
C ASN A 97 1.38 12.15 2.72
N ASP A 98 1.74 12.89 3.77
CA ASP A 98 2.53 14.11 3.62
C ASP A 98 4.01 13.77 3.76
N GLY A 99 4.84 14.79 3.78
CA GLY A 99 6.27 14.59 4.01
C GLY A 99 7.03 13.99 2.85
N TYR A 100 6.45 13.99 1.66
CA TYR A 100 7.14 13.48 0.48
C TYR A 100 8.17 14.50 0.01
N SER A 101 9.34 14.01 -0.35
CA SER A 101 10.40 14.80 -0.96
C SER A 101 11.03 13.94 -2.04
N ALA A 102 11.09 14.48 -3.25
CA ALA A 102 11.70 13.74 -4.36
C ALA A 102 13.17 13.42 -4.05
N ALA A 103 13.87 14.34 -3.40
CA ALA A 103 15.27 14.13 -3.05
C ALA A 103 15.42 13.00 -2.05
N TYR A 104 14.57 12.98 -1.02
CA TYR A 104 14.64 11.90 -0.03
C TYR A 104 14.22 10.57 -0.63
N ALA A 105 13.17 10.57 -1.44
CA ALA A 105 12.71 9.36 -2.08
C ALA A 105 13.79 8.76 -2.97
N ALA A 106 14.51 9.60 -3.70
CA ALA A 106 15.61 9.13 -4.54
C ALA A 106 16.76 8.59 -3.70
N SER A 107 17.07 9.24 -2.57
CA SER A 107 18.19 8.82 -1.73
C SER A 107 17.88 7.59 -0.89
N SER A 108 16.59 7.34 -0.60
CA SER A 108 16.23 6.17 0.18
C SER A 108 16.29 4.89 -0.64
N ALA A 109 16.50 5.01 -1.93
CA ALA A 109 16.86 3.91 -2.81
C ALA A 109 15.96 2.68 -2.71
N GLY A 110 14.69 2.91 -2.57
CA GLY A 110 13.76 1.83 -2.73
C GLY A 110 13.67 1.54 -4.21
N SER A 111 13.74 0.30 -4.58
CA SER A 111 13.50 -0.02 -5.96
C SER A 111 12.02 0.22 -6.25
N GLY A 112 11.69 0.68 -7.43
CA GLY A 112 10.31 0.80 -7.84
C GLY A 112 9.62 -0.55 -8.01
N SER A 113 10.29 -1.63 -7.65
CA SER A 113 9.77 -2.97 -7.85
C SER A 113 8.49 -3.25 -7.06
N GLY A 114 8.30 -2.59 -5.91
CA GLY A 114 7.09 -2.75 -5.13
C GLY A 114 5.85 -2.32 -5.90
N LEU A 115 5.94 -1.15 -6.54
CA LEU A 115 4.80 -0.63 -7.31
C LEU A 115 4.59 -1.41 -8.60
N ALA A 116 5.67 -1.82 -9.26
CA ALA A 116 5.56 -2.63 -10.47
C ALA A 116 4.91 -3.98 -10.15
N GLY A 117 5.35 -4.61 -9.07
CA GLY A 117 4.76 -5.88 -8.64
C GLY A 117 3.31 -5.73 -8.26
N LEU A 118 2.99 -4.61 -7.63
CA LEU A 118 1.61 -4.33 -7.26
C LEU A 118 0.74 -4.12 -8.48
N SER A 119 1.25 -3.43 -9.47
CA SER A 119 0.53 -3.21 -10.72
C SER A 119 0.22 -4.55 -11.40
N ASP A 120 1.20 -5.46 -11.41
CA ASP A 120 0.98 -6.79 -11.96
C ASP A 120 -0.08 -7.55 -11.17
N LEU A 121 -0.05 -7.41 -9.87
CA LEU A 121 -1.02 -8.08 -9.01
C LEU A 121 -2.44 -7.58 -9.25
N VAL A 122 -2.59 -6.28 -9.42
CA VAL A 122 -3.90 -5.68 -9.70
C VAL A 122 -4.44 -6.19 -11.03
N GLY A 123 -3.56 -6.28 -12.04
CA GLY A 123 -3.93 -6.84 -13.33
C GLY A 123 -5.13 -6.15 -13.93
N ASP A 124 -6.13 -6.94 -14.28
CA ASP A 124 -7.34 -6.44 -14.93
C ASP A 124 -8.42 -5.99 -13.95
N GLU A 125 -8.17 -6.14 -12.65
CA GLU A 125 -9.19 -5.79 -11.67
C GLU A 125 -9.39 -4.28 -11.53
N GLY A 126 -8.38 -3.49 -11.87
CA GLY A 126 -8.51 -2.05 -11.74
C GLY A 126 -7.30 -1.34 -12.28
N THR A 127 -7.23 -0.05 -11.99
CA THR A 127 -6.14 0.81 -12.41
C THR A 127 -5.40 1.33 -11.18
N LEU A 128 -4.11 1.10 -11.16
CA LEU A 128 -3.24 1.58 -10.10
C LEU A 128 -2.52 2.83 -10.56
N THR A 129 -2.60 3.89 -9.76
CA THR A 129 -1.90 5.14 -10.05
C THR A 129 -1.16 5.59 -8.81
N TRP A 130 -0.06 6.32 -9.02
CA TRP A 130 0.68 6.90 -7.91
C TRP A 130 1.39 8.15 -8.39
N GLY A 131 1.71 9.01 -7.43
CA GLY A 131 2.45 10.21 -7.76
C GLY A 131 2.43 11.22 -6.64
N ALA A 132 3.23 12.25 -6.82
CA ALA A 132 3.37 13.33 -5.85
C ALA A 132 2.62 14.56 -6.32
N SER A 133 2.06 15.28 -5.34
CA SER A 133 1.51 16.61 -5.56
C SER A 133 2.04 17.48 -4.42
N GLY A 134 3.05 18.30 -4.72
CA GLY A 134 3.73 19.06 -3.68
C GLY A 134 4.41 18.11 -2.72
N SER A 135 4.09 18.22 -1.45
CA SER A 135 4.67 17.36 -0.42
C SER A 135 3.81 16.14 -0.10
N THR A 136 2.75 15.90 -0.84
CA THR A 136 1.93 14.71 -0.63
C THR A 136 2.19 13.69 -1.72
N TRP A 137 2.06 12.42 -1.32
CA TRP A 137 2.19 11.29 -2.23
C TRP A 137 0.94 10.45 -2.10
N THR A 138 0.38 10.04 -3.23
CA THR A 138 -0.83 9.22 -3.24
C THR A 138 -0.61 7.96 -4.06
N LEU A 139 -1.04 6.84 -3.50
CA LEU A 139 -1.13 5.56 -4.18
C LEU A 139 -2.60 5.22 -4.22
N ALA A 140 -3.14 5.01 -5.42
CA ALA A 140 -4.58 4.82 -5.58
C ALA A 140 -4.87 3.63 -6.47
N LEU A 141 -5.85 2.84 -6.05
CA LEU A 141 -6.39 1.76 -6.85
C LEU A 141 -7.87 2.02 -7.08
N ALA A 142 -8.25 2.12 -8.34
CA ALA A 142 -9.65 2.26 -8.73
C ALA A 142 -10.05 0.97 -9.44
N PHE A 143 -11.05 0.28 -8.91
CA PHE A 143 -11.51 -0.94 -9.55
C PHE A 143 -12.30 -0.62 -10.80
N GLU A 144 -12.17 -1.50 -11.80
CA GLU A 144 -12.95 -1.35 -13.01
C GLU A 144 -14.43 -1.47 -12.70
N ALA A 145 -15.22 -0.63 -13.34
CA ALA A 145 -16.65 -0.73 -13.19
C ALA A 145 -17.08 -2.10 -13.71
N THR A 146 -17.79 -2.84 -12.88
CA THR A 146 -18.31 -4.12 -13.32
C THR A 146 -19.29 -3.84 -14.44
N PRO A 147 -19.14 -4.48 -15.60
CA PRO A 147 -20.14 -4.34 -16.63
C PRO A 147 -21.45 -4.72 -16.01
N ASP A 148 -22.34 -3.81 -16.06
CA ASP A 148 -23.41 -3.92 -15.17
C ASP A 148 -24.37 -4.99 -15.58
N ALA A 149 -24.29 -6.04 -14.86
CA ALA A 149 -25.22 -7.10 -15.03
C ALA A 149 -26.65 -6.63 -14.75
N HIS A 150 -26.77 -5.46 -14.22
CA HIS A 150 -28.09 -4.98 -13.90
C HIS A 150 -28.66 -4.09 -14.93
N SER A 151 -27.90 -3.80 -15.94
CA SER A 151 -28.39 -2.96 -16.98
C SER A 151 -29.48 -3.65 -17.77
N SER A 152 -29.86 -4.78 -17.38
CA SER A 152 -31.00 -5.43 -18.03
C SER A 152 -32.29 -5.06 -17.35
#